data_d8229241a04ca0e108fd0aced1634880
#
_entry.id   d8229241a04ca0e108fd0aced1634880
#
_cell.length_a   1.000
_cell.length_b   1.000
_cell.length_c   1.000
_cell.angle_alpha   90.00
_cell.angle_beta   90.00
_cell.angle_gamma   90.00
#
_symmetry.space_group_name_H-M   'P 1'
#
loop_
_entity.id
_entity.type
_entity.pdbx_description
1 polymer ?
#
loop_
_entity_poly.entity_id
_entity_poly.type
_entity_poly.pdbx_seq_one_letter_code
_entity_poly.pdbx_strand_id
1 'polypeptide(L)'
;MTKKKFKLLPFDEKENSKFSYKRKIIITDFLLNIFVGYRSHEKINKQNVRFNIELDHINPKHLNDKDIKSIFNYEKITKIIKYLTKSKHYNFLESLADDIFDGLFKDKRINKIRLKIEKLNAIKGTASVGIEITKKRINV
;
A
#
# COMPACT_ATOMS: atom_id res chain seq x y z
N MET A 1 -29.87 -26.74 -32.26
CA MET A 1 -28.51 -26.44 -31.81
C MET A 1 -28.59 -25.61 -30.57
N THR A 2 -28.30 -26.18 -29.46
CA THR A 2 -28.29 -25.46 -28.20
C THR A 2 -27.09 -24.51 -28.18
N LYS A 3 -27.36 -23.24 -28.28
CA LYS A 3 -26.33 -22.25 -27.92
C LYS A 3 -25.92 -22.50 -26.48
N LYS A 4 -24.70 -22.91 -26.25
CA LYS A 4 -24.14 -22.88 -24.91
C LYS A 4 -24.19 -21.44 -24.44
N LYS A 5 -25.23 -21.10 -23.71
CA LYS A 5 -25.22 -19.86 -22.94
C LYS A 5 -24.13 -19.98 -21.94
N PHE A 6 -23.17 -19.06 -21.99
CA PHE A 6 -22.17 -18.92 -20.94
C PHE A 6 -22.94 -18.53 -19.68
N LYS A 7 -23.26 -19.52 -18.84
CA LYS A 7 -23.83 -19.24 -17.53
C LYS A 7 -22.67 -18.96 -16.59
N LEU A 8 -22.62 -17.75 -16.05
CA LEU A 8 -21.88 -17.51 -14.85
C LEU A 8 -22.50 -18.40 -13.77
N LEU A 9 -21.78 -19.46 -13.42
CA LEU A 9 -22.17 -20.30 -12.30
C LEU A 9 -22.10 -19.48 -11.02
N PRO A 10 -23.04 -19.67 -10.09
CA PRO A 10 -22.92 -19.05 -8.79
C PRO A 10 -21.59 -19.44 -8.15
N PHE A 11 -21.00 -18.50 -7.40
CA PHE A 11 -19.76 -18.74 -6.69
C PHE A 11 -19.89 -19.99 -5.83
N ASP A 12 -19.12 -21.02 -6.14
CA ASP A 12 -19.06 -22.25 -5.36
C ASP A 12 -17.79 -22.24 -4.51
N GLU A 13 -17.96 -22.11 -3.20
CA GLU A 13 -16.85 -22.14 -2.25
C GLU A 13 -16.02 -23.44 -2.36
N LYS A 14 -16.65 -24.58 -2.67
CA LYS A 14 -15.95 -25.84 -2.86
C LYS A 14 -15.09 -25.85 -4.11
N GLU A 15 -15.59 -25.27 -5.20
CA GLU A 15 -14.82 -25.12 -6.44
C GLU A 15 -13.65 -24.16 -6.23
N ASN A 16 -13.87 -23.03 -5.56
CA ASN A 16 -12.83 -22.06 -5.29
C ASN A 16 -11.73 -22.61 -4.36
N SER A 17 -12.07 -23.60 -3.49
CA SER A 17 -11.10 -24.23 -2.57
C SER A 17 -10.05 -25.08 -3.29
N LYS A 18 -10.26 -25.42 -4.57
CA LYS A 18 -9.28 -26.14 -5.38
C LYS A 18 -8.10 -25.29 -5.82
N PHE A 19 -8.20 -23.96 -5.65
CA PHE A 19 -7.17 -23.02 -6.06
C PHE A 19 -6.60 -22.27 -4.86
N SER A 20 -5.29 -22.19 -4.80
CA SER A 20 -4.59 -21.28 -3.90
C SER A 20 -4.12 -20.10 -4.71
N TYR A 21 -4.46 -18.89 -4.28
CA TYR A 21 -4.02 -17.69 -4.95
C TYR A 21 -3.81 -16.54 -3.96
N LYS A 22 -2.98 -15.61 -4.34
CA LYS A 22 -2.72 -14.38 -3.58
C LYS A 22 -3.07 -13.19 -4.44
N ARG A 23 -3.61 -12.17 -3.82
CA ARG A 23 -3.83 -10.86 -4.45
C ARG A 23 -2.97 -9.84 -3.77
N LYS A 24 -2.37 -8.98 -4.59
CA LYS A 24 -1.63 -7.82 -4.11
C LYS A 24 -2.28 -6.56 -4.64
N ILE A 25 -2.29 -5.54 -3.81
CA ILE A 25 -2.53 -4.18 -4.26
C ILE A 25 -1.18 -3.53 -4.43
N ILE A 26 -0.95 -2.89 -5.56
CA ILE A 26 0.33 -2.30 -5.92
C ILE A 26 0.11 -0.81 -6.21
N ILE A 27 0.85 0.04 -5.50
CA ILE A 27 0.98 1.46 -5.79
C ILE A 27 2.40 1.69 -6.28
N THR A 28 2.53 2.14 -7.52
CA THR A 28 3.83 2.33 -8.16
C THR A 28 4.12 3.81 -8.32
N ASP A 29 5.31 4.23 -7.86
CA ASP A 29 5.84 5.57 -8.08
C ASP A 29 4.88 6.69 -7.68
N PHE A 30 4.32 6.59 -6.47
CA PHE A 30 3.52 7.65 -5.90
C PHE A 30 4.45 8.77 -5.43
N LEU A 31 4.39 9.92 -6.09
CA LEU A 31 5.26 11.05 -5.85
C LEU A 31 4.56 12.11 -5.00
N LEU A 32 5.24 12.55 -3.95
CA LEU A 32 4.83 13.67 -3.13
C LEU A 32 5.98 14.65 -2.94
N ASN A 33 5.64 15.95 -2.89
CA ASN A 33 6.58 16.99 -2.53
C ASN A 33 6.29 17.39 -1.09
N ILE A 34 7.17 16.99 -0.15
CA ILE A 34 6.93 17.06 1.29
C ILE A 34 8.15 17.53 2.06
N PHE A 35 7.90 17.98 3.28
CA PHE A 35 8.95 18.19 4.27
C PHE A 35 9.26 16.87 4.96
N VAL A 36 10.49 16.41 4.86
CA VAL A 36 10.98 15.23 5.55
C VAL A 36 12.50 15.30 5.66
N GLY A 37 13.04 14.86 6.78
CA GLY A 37 14.46 14.78 7.00
C GLY A 37 14.92 15.42 8.30
N TYR A 38 16.05 14.95 8.79
CA TYR A 38 16.66 15.40 10.05
C TYR A 38 17.41 16.72 9.90
N ARG A 39 17.96 17.01 8.72
CA ARG A 39 18.83 18.16 8.52
C ARG A 39 18.04 19.46 8.45
N SER A 40 18.68 20.58 8.86
CA SER A 40 18.02 21.89 8.91
C SER A 40 17.38 22.32 7.60
N HIS A 41 18.06 22.11 6.46
CA HIS A 41 17.54 22.48 5.16
C HIS A 41 16.32 21.65 4.74
N GLU A 42 16.20 20.41 5.25
CA GLU A 42 15.06 19.54 4.98
C GLU A 42 13.81 19.96 5.74
N LYS A 43 13.97 20.73 6.80
CA LYS A 43 12.85 21.26 7.60
C LYS A 43 12.22 22.51 6.99
N ILE A 44 12.95 23.21 6.14
CA ILE A 44 12.50 24.46 5.51
C ILE A 44 12.24 24.34 4.02
N ASN A 45 12.70 23.28 3.39
CA ASN A 45 12.49 23.01 1.97
C ASN A 45 11.79 21.67 1.76
N LYS A 46 10.75 21.70 0.95
CA LYS A 46 10.10 20.46 0.49
C LYS A 46 11.00 19.73 -0.49
N GLN A 47 10.87 18.43 -0.53
CA GLN A 47 11.59 17.59 -1.49
C GLN A 47 10.68 16.52 -2.07
N ASN A 48 11.05 16.03 -3.25
CA ASN A 48 10.31 14.97 -3.91
C ASN A 48 10.64 13.63 -3.29
N VAL A 49 9.60 12.92 -2.89
CA VAL A 49 9.68 11.60 -2.28
C VAL A 49 8.79 10.65 -3.07
N ARG A 50 9.31 9.47 -3.35
CA ARG A 50 8.63 8.43 -4.09
C ARG A 50 8.28 7.27 -3.17
N PHE A 51 7.02 6.86 -3.23
CA PHE A 51 6.49 5.74 -2.46
C PHE A 51 6.11 4.61 -3.41
N ASN A 52 6.57 3.40 -3.10
CA ASN A 52 6.14 2.19 -3.75
C ASN A 52 5.63 1.23 -2.67
N ILE A 53 4.43 0.71 -2.86
CA ILE A 53 3.75 -0.08 -1.83
C ILE A 53 3.15 -1.31 -2.47
N GLU A 54 3.38 -2.46 -1.85
CA GLU A 54 2.68 -3.70 -2.16
C GLU A 54 1.97 -4.18 -0.90
N LEU A 55 0.69 -4.47 -1.04
CA LEU A 55 -0.15 -4.97 0.05
C LEU A 55 -0.68 -6.33 -0.30
N ASP A 56 -0.44 -7.30 0.58
CA ASP A 56 -1.13 -8.57 0.56
C ASP A 56 -2.35 -8.47 1.47
N HIS A 57 -3.52 -8.78 0.95
CA HIS A 57 -4.74 -8.77 1.74
C HIS A 57 -5.48 -10.08 1.63
N ILE A 58 -6.35 -10.33 2.61
CA ILE A 58 -7.19 -11.51 2.60
C ILE A 58 -8.18 -11.39 1.45
N ASN A 59 -8.25 -12.44 0.64
CA ASN A 59 -9.21 -12.50 -0.46
C ASN A 59 -10.63 -12.45 0.07
N PRO A 60 -11.52 -11.64 -0.51
CA PRO A 60 -12.91 -11.62 -0.10
C PRO A 60 -13.57 -12.99 -0.39
N LYS A 61 -14.42 -13.43 0.54
CA LYS A 61 -15.23 -14.65 0.31
C LYS A 61 -16.22 -14.44 -0.83
N HIS A 62 -16.77 -13.25 -0.91
CA HIS A 62 -17.73 -12.86 -1.92
C HIS A 62 -17.35 -11.50 -2.49
N LEU A 63 -16.85 -11.53 -3.72
CA LEU A 63 -16.58 -10.31 -4.46
C LEU A 63 -17.89 -9.81 -5.08
N ASN A 64 -18.30 -8.61 -4.71
CA ASN A 64 -19.45 -7.92 -5.29
C ASN A 64 -18.98 -6.71 -6.07
N ASP A 65 -19.04 -6.77 -7.39
CA ASP A 65 -18.55 -5.73 -8.28
C ASP A 65 -19.26 -4.39 -8.10
N LYS A 66 -20.44 -4.39 -7.47
CA LYS A 66 -21.23 -3.18 -7.20
C LYS A 66 -20.99 -2.61 -5.81
N ASP A 67 -20.24 -3.30 -4.95
CA ASP A 67 -19.99 -2.89 -3.58
C ASP A 67 -18.50 -2.74 -3.32
N ILE A 68 -18.07 -1.47 -3.19
CA ILE A 68 -16.67 -1.14 -2.91
C ILE A 68 -16.18 -1.75 -1.58
N LYS A 69 -17.08 -2.01 -0.64
CA LYS A 69 -16.72 -2.62 0.63
C LYS A 69 -16.35 -4.09 0.52
N SER A 70 -16.68 -4.74 -0.61
CA SER A 70 -16.29 -6.14 -0.85
C SER A 70 -14.80 -6.28 -1.15
N ILE A 71 -14.10 -5.18 -1.45
CA ILE A 71 -12.66 -5.15 -1.70
C ILE A 71 -11.99 -4.15 -0.76
N PHE A 72 -10.66 -4.22 -0.68
CA PHE A 72 -9.88 -3.16 -0.05
C PHE A 72 -9.79 -1.97 -1.02
N ASN A 73 -10.21 -0.80 -0.56
CA ASN A 73 -10.13 0.41 -1.37
C ASN A 73 -8.71 0.98 -1.33
N TYR A 74 -7.97 0.85 -2.44
CA TYR A 74 -6.57 1.28 -2.52
C TYR A 74 -6.39 2.81 -2.41
N GLU A 75 -7.45 3.60 -2.62
CA GLU A 75 -7.37 5.06 -2.41
C GLU A 75 -7.03 5.42 -0.96
N LYS A 76 -7.36 4.55 0.00
CA LYS A 76 -7.00 4.75 1.41
C LYS A 76 -5.50 4.85 1.63
N ILE A 77 -4.71 4.16 0.81
CA ILE A 77 -3.26 4.13 0.94
C ILE A 77 -2.68 5.53 0.72
N THR A 78 -3.00 6.13 -0.41
CA THR A 78 -2.50 7.46 -0.75
C THR A 78 -3.04 8.54 0.18
N LYS A 79 -4.30 8.40 0.63
CA LYS A 79 -4.92 9.33 1.59
C LYS A 79 -4.20 9.31 2.94
N ILE A 80 -3.86 8.13 3.44
CA ILE A 80 -3.12 8.00 4.71
C ILE A 80 -1.75 8.65 4.59
N ILE A 81 -1.01 8.38 3.53
CA ILE A 81 0.31 8.95 3.32
C ILE A 81 0.25 10.47 3.24
N LYS A 82 -0.68 11.01 2.46
CA LYS A 82 -0.88 12.47 2.36
C LYS A 82 -1.22 13.10 3.70
N TYR A 83 -2.11 12.46 4.46
CA TYR A 83 -2.51 12.93 5.78
C TYR A 83 -1.32 12.99 6.74
N LEU A 84 -0.56 11.91 6.84
CA LEU A 84 0.58 11.82 7.75
C LEU A 84 1.67 12.84 7.40
N THR A 85 1.99 12.97 6.13
CA THR A 85 3.06 13.88 5.69
C THR A 85 2.70 15.35 5.81
N LYS A 86 1.41 15.69 5.91
CA LYS A 86 0.92 17.04 6.20
C LYS A 86 0.79 17.31 7.70
N SER A 87 0.55 16.27 8.50
CA SER A 87 0.21 16.41 9.92
C SER A 87 1.41 16.74 10.79
N LYS A 88 2.58 16.23 10.44
CA LYS A 88 3.80 16.47 11.21
C LYS A 88 5.04 16.29 10.35
N HIS A 89 6.16 16.81 10.85
CA HIS A 89 7.46 16.61 10.24
C HIS A 89 8.06 15.28 10.70
N TYR A 90 8.56 14.48 9.78
CA TYR A 90 9.30 13.27 10.07
C TYR A 90 10.79 13.50 9.83
N ASN A 91 11.60 13.28 10.86
CA ASN A 91 13.04 13.37 10.72
C ASN A 91 13.62 12.18 9.96
N PHE A 92 13.01 11.02 10.11
CA PHE A 92 13.49 9.78 9.51
C PHE A 92 12.41 9.13 8.65
N LEU A 93 12.82 8.54 7.53
CA LEU A 93 11.91 7.76 6.69
C LEU A 93 11.36 6.56 7.44
N GLU A 94 12.13 5.99 8.36
CA GLU A 94 11.73 4.88 9.23
C GLU A 94 10.54 5.26 10.11
N SER A 95 10.54 6.45 10.68
CA SER A 95 9.43 6.94 11.50
C SER A 95 8.16 7.14 10.68
N LEU A 96 8.31 7.67 9.48
CA LEU A 96 7.19 7.82 8.53
C LEU A 96 6.65 6.44 8.14
N ALA A 97 7.53 5.49 7.87
CA ALA A 97 7.14 4.13 7.53
C ALA A 97 6.34 3.48 8.67
N ASP A 98 6.80 3.62 9.91
CA ASP A 98 6.10 3.08 11.07
C ASP A 98 4.66 3.60 11.16
N ASP A 99 4.46 4.89 10.98
CA ASP A 99 3.12 5.49 11.04
C ASP A 99 2.24 5.07 9.86
N ILE A 100 2.83 4.89 8.67
CA ILE A 100 2.11 4.36 7.51
C ILE A 100 1.64 2.92 7.80
N PHE A 101 2.52 2.08 8.32
CA PHE A 101 2.16 0.71 8.70
C PHE A 101 1.06 0.69 9.74
N ASP A 102 1.17 1.51 10.79
CA ASP A 102 0.15 1.58 11.84
C ASP A 102 -1.22 1.97 11.27
N GLY A 103 -1.24 2.93 10.37
CA GLY A 103 -2.48 3.36 9.72
C GLY A 103 -3.10 2.29 8.84
N LEU A 104 -2.29 1.62 8.04
CA LEU A 104 -2.77 0.60 7.10
C LEU A 104 -3.15 -0.70 7.80
N PHE A 105 -2.38 -1.14 8.79
CA PHE A 105 -2.68 -2.38 9.52
C PHE A 105 -3.90 -2.30 10.44
N LYS A 106 -4.51 -1.13 10.61
CA LYS A 106 -5.82 -1.04 11.27
C LYS A 106 -6.89 -1.84 10.53
N ASP A 107 -6.76 -1.98 9.22
CA ASP A 107 -7.59 -2.87 8.45
C ASP A 107 -7.10 -4.31 8.63
N LYS A 108 -7.95 -5.14 9.25
CA LYS A 108 -7.61 -6.53 9.57
C LYS A 108 -7.42 -7.42 8.35
N ARG A 109 -7.88 -6.98 7.19
CA ARG A 109 -7.71 -7.72 5.93
C ARG A 109 -6.30 -7.66 5.40
N ILE A 110 -5.52 -6.66 5.83
CA ILE A 110 -4.13 -6.50 5.40
C ILE A 110 -3.25 -7.46 6.19
N ASN A 111 -2.52 -8.30 5.48
CA ASN A 111 -1.66 -9.33 6.05
C ASN A 111 -0.18 -8.95 6.03
N LYS A 112 0.26 -8.34 4.93
CA LYS A 112 1.66 -8.00 4.71
C LYS A 112 1.77 -6.74 3.88
N ILE A 113 2.72 -5.89 4.22
CA ILE A 113 3.00 -4.66 3.47
C ILE A 113 4.49 -4.59 3.17
N ARG A 114 4.81 -4.37 1.91
CA ARG A 114 6.15 -3.98 1.47
C ARG A 114 6.10 -2.51 1.09
N LEU A 115 6.88 -1.69 1.78
CA LEU A 115 6.90 -0.24 1.62
C LEU A 115 8.31 0.22 1.29
N LYS A 116 8.45 0.94 0.18
CA LYS A 116 9.69 1.57 -0.23
C LYS A 116 9.48 3.08 -0.28
N ILE A 117 10.33 3.82 0.43
CA ILE A 117 10.28 5.28 0.48
C ILE A 117 11.64 5.81 0.04
N GLU A 118 11.64 6.68 -0.95
CA GLU A 118 12.88 7.19 -1.54
C GLU A 118 12.83 8.71 -1.66
N LYS A 119 13.91 9.37 -1.22
CA LYS A 119 14.19 10.77 -1.50
C LYS A 119 14.91 10.85 -2.84
N LEU A 120 14.41 11.65 -3.77
CA LEU A 120 14.91 11.65 -5.14
C LEU A 120 16.16 12.52 -5.34
N ASN A 121 16.35 13.54 -4.49
CA ASN A 121 17.44 14.51 -4.67
C ASN A 121 18.30 14.69 -3.42
N ALA A 122 18.30 13.72 -2.50
CA ALA A 122 18.97 13.90 -1.21
C ALA A 122 20.48 13.72 -1.28
N ILE A 123 20.98 12.84 -2.13
CA ILE A 123 22.40 12.58 -2.29
C ILE A 123 22.77 12.78 -3.76
N LYS A 124 23.71 13.70 -3.99
CA LYS A 124 24.23 13.99 -5.32
C LYS A 124 24.91 12.76 -5.93
N GLY A 125 24.61 12.48 -7.20
CA GLY A 125 25.17 11.34 -7.91
C GLY A 125 24.39 10.03 -7.76
N THR A 126 23.31 10.04 -6.98
CA THR A 126 22.38 8.91 -6.87
C THR A 126 21.07 9.22 -7.58
N ALA A 127 20.40 8.20 -8.10
CA ALA A 127 19.03 8.35 -8.62
C ALA A 127 18.04 8.61 -7.47
N SER A 128 18.26 7.96 -6.34
CA SER A 128 17.47 8.10 -5.13
C SER A 128 18.22 7.51 -3.95
N VAL A 129 17.76 7.85 -2.76
CA VAL A 129 18.18 7.19 -1.52
C VAL A 129 16.95 6.96 -0.66
N GLY A 130 16.85 5.80 -0.06
CA GLY A 130 15.68 5.50 0.74
C GLY A 130 15.78 4.20 1.50
N ILE A 131 14.63 3.76 1.96
CA ILE A 131 14.47 2.52 2.72
C ILE A 131 13.40 1.64 2.10
N GLU A 132 13.51 0.37 2.35
CA GLU A 132 12.48 -0.61 2.04
C GLU A 132 12.24 -1.48 3.26
N ILE A 133 11.00 -1.56 3.71
CA ILE A 133 10.61 -2.34 4.87
C ILE A 133 9.46 -3.25 4.49
N THR A 134 9.56 -4.50 4.87
CA THR A 134 8.47 -5.46 4.77
C THR A 134 7.98 -5.81 6.17
N LYS A 135 6.70 -5.59 6.44
CA LYS A 135 6.08 -5.88 7.71
C LYS A 135 4.90 -6.83 7.51
N LYS A 136 4.84 -7.88 8.31
CA LYS A 136 3.86 -8.94 8.17
C LYS A 136 3.22 -9.22 9.53
N ARG A 137 1.89 -9.50 9.52
CA ARG A 137 1.24 -10.01 10.73
C ARG A 137 1.80 -11.38 11.06
N ILE A 138 2.10 -11.57 12.34
CA ILE A 138 2.46 -12.88 12.85
C ILE A 138 1.16 -13.57 13.26
N ASN A 139 0.93 -14.73 12.69
CA ASN A 139 -0.20 -15.55 13.11
C ASN A 139 0.14 -16.16 14.47
N VAL A 140 -0.59 -15.73 15.47
CA VAL A 140 -0.49 -16.27 16.81
C VAL A 140 -1.51 -17.39 16.97
#